data_a2aeb30aa71c3e533d424cbf6a28b5d9
#
_entry.id   a2aeb30aa71c3e533d424cbf6a28b5d9
#
_cell.length_a   1.000
_cell.length_b   1.000
_cell.length_c   1.000
_cell.angle_alpha   90.00
_cell.angle_beta   90.00
_cell.angle_gamma   90.00
#
_symmetry.space_group_name_H-M   'P 1'
#
loop_
_entity.id
_entity.type
_entity.pdbx_description
1 polymer ?
#
loop_
_entity_poly.entity_id
_entity_poly.type
_entity_poly.pdbx_seq_one_letter_code
_entity_poly.pdbx_strand_id
1 'polypeptide(L)'
;MILFYMTLTVLYTDICFYIPHRLMHNNRLLFNHIHKVHHDIIDSYAISFQYCHTIEAVINEITVSLPPILGCLPNELFYLWYITAQVSVCLCHCGYIFKNHDNHHHYKMCEYGISGLPYINMDYLLKTKYINMIDKTRCVSKNTKSNVNLN
;
A
#
# COMPACT_ATOMS: atom_id res chain seq x y z
N MET A 1 -12.80 23.13 6.79
CA MET A 1 -12.11 22.44 7.89
C MET A 1 -12.05 20.92 7.70
N ILE A 2 -13.17 20.22 7.53
CA ILE A 2 -13.21 18.76 7.33
C ILE A 2 -12.31 18.29 6.18
N LEU A 3 -12.42 18.88 5.00
CA LEU A 3 -11.60 18.51 3.83
C LEU A 3 -10.09 18.64 4.12
N PHE A 4 -9.69 19.66 4.85
CA PHE A 4 -8.29 19.85 5.25
C PHE A 4 -7.78 18.70 6.13
N TYR A 5 -8.54 18.35 7.19
CA TYR A 5 -8.18 17.22 8.06
C TYR A 5 -8.13 15.89 7.30
N MET A 6 -9.13 15.62 6.45
CA MET A 6 -9.18 14.40 5.65
C MET A 6 -7.97 14.32 4.71
N THR A 7 -7.59 15.42 4.05
CA THR A 7 -6.43 15.47 3.16
C THR A 7 -5.13 15.18 3.92
N LEU A 8 -4.91 15.84 5.08
CA LEU A 8 -3.74 15.58 5.91
C LEU A 8 -3.67 14.12 6.38
N THR A 9 -4.81 13.57 6.78
CA THR A 9 -4.90 12.19 7.24
C THR A 9 -4.58 11.20 6.13
N VAL A 10 -5.08 11.42 4.90
CA VAL A 10 -4.74 10.60 3.73
C VAL A 10 -3.24 10.64 3.44
N LEU A 11 -2.63 11.83 3.42
CA LEU A 11 -1.19 11.97 3.17
C LEU A 11 -0.35 11.29 4.26
N TYR A 12 -0.73 11.47 5.52
CA TYR A 12 -0.05 10.84 6.65
C TYR A 12 -0.15 9.31 6.57
N THR A 13 -1.34 8.78 6.30
CA THR A 13 -1.57 7.33 6.18
C THR A 13 -0.78 6.75 5.01
N ASP A 14 -0.71 7.45 3.87
CA ASP A 14 0.10 7.03 2.73
C ASP A 14 1.58 6.89 3.10
N ILE A 15 2.15 7.85 3.84
CA ILE A 15 3.52 7.78 4.34
C ILE A 15 3.70 6.60 5.29
N CYS A 16 2.82 6.47 6.27
CA CYS A 16 2.90 5.45 7.31
C CYS A 16 2.70 4.03 6.77
N PHE A 17 1.94 3.87 5.70
CA PHE A 17 1.78 2.60 5.00
C PHE A 17 2.97 2.31 4.08
N TYR A 18 3.39 3.28 3.27
CA TYR A 18 4.45 3.12 2.28
C TYR A 18 5.77 2.65 2.88
N ILE A 19 6.17 3.24 4.03
CA ILE A 19 7.48 2.96 4.63
C ILE A 19 7.60 1.48 5.06
N PRO A 20 6.74 0.93 5.93
CA PRO A 20 6.82 -0.47 6.33
C PRO A 20 6.58 -1.43 5.17
N HIS A 21 5.65 -1.13 4.26
CA HIS A 21 5.36 -1.94 3.10
C HIS A 21 6.59 -2.06 2.17
N ARG A 22 7.21 -0.94 1.81
CA ARG A 22 8.45 -0.94 1.04
C ARG A 22 9.60 -1.63 1.76
N LEU A 23 9.69 -1.50 3.09
CA LEU A 23 10.69 -2.21 3.89
C LEU A 23 10.49 -3.71 3.82
N MET A 24 9.25 -4.19 3.91
CA MET A 24 8.93 -5.62 3.77
C MET A 24 9.35 -6.17 2.40
N HIS A 25 9.21 -5.40 1.32
CA HIS A 25 9.69 -5.80 -0.01
C HIS A 25 11.21 -5.77 -0.16
N ASN A 26 11.89 -4.82 0.48
CA ASN A 26 13.33 -4.65 0.36
C ASN A 26 14.13 -5.58 1.28
N ASN A 27 13.50 -6.15 2.30
CA ASN A 27 14.12 -7.07 3.23
C ASN A 27 13.63 -8.50 2.97
N ARG A 28 14.54 -9.38 2.54
CA ARG A 28 14.23 -10.78 2.20
C ARG A 28 13.57 -11.55 3.36
N LEU A 29 14.02 -11.33 4.60
CA LEU A 29 13.44 -12.02 5.76
C LEU A 29 12.02 -11.57 6.01
N LEU A 30 11.78 -10.26 6.01
CA LEU A 30 10.43 -9.70 6.19
C LEU A 30 9.49 -10.12 5.07
N PHE A 31 9.98 -10.11 3.82
CA PHE A 31 9.17 -10.57 2.70
C PHE A 31 8.79 -12.03 2.86
N ASN A 32 9.75 -12.92 3.03
CA ASN A 32 9.51 -14.36 3.02
C ASN A 32 8.67 -14.87 4.21
N HIS A 33 8.78 -14.22 5.39
CA HIS A 33 8.10 -14.69 6.60
C HIS A 33 6.80 -13.95 6.91
N ILE A 34 6.61 -12.75 6.37
CA ILE A 34 5.47 -11.90 6.68
C ILE A 34 4.69 -11.56 5.41
N HIS A 35 5.28 -10.77 4.52
CA HIS A 35 4.56 -10.12 3.42
C HIS A 35 4.25 -11.04 2.24
N LYS A 36 4.99 -12.13 2.07
CA LYS A 36 4.72 -13.13 1.04
C LYS A 36 3.32 -13.70 1.13
N VAL A 37 2.77 -13.86 2.34
CA VAL A 37 1.40 -14.36 2.56
C VAL A 37 0.39 -13.48 1.82
N HIS A 38 0.56 -12.14 1.91
CA HIS A 38 -0.29 -11.19 1.19
C HIS A 38 -0.15 -11.34 -0.34
N HIS A 39 1.06 -11.59 -0.83
CA HIS A 39 1.37 -11.79 -2.26
C HIS A 39 1.08 -13.20 -2.79
N ASP A 40 0.56 -14.12 -2.00
CA ASP A 40 0.10 -15.42 -2.51
C ASP A 40 -1.14 -15.27 -3.42
N ILE A 41 -1.92 -14.20 -3.23
CA ILE A 41 -3.04 -13.83 -4.11
C ILE A 41 -2.55 -12.81 -5.12
N ILE A 42 -2.18 -13.26 -6.33
CA ILE A 42 -1.67 -12.41 -7.41
C ILE A 42 -2.81 -11.61 -8.06
N ASP A 43 -3.89 -12.29 -8.44
CA ASP A 43 -5.09 -11.65 -8.97
C ASP A 43 -5.97 -11.19 -7.80
N SER A 44 -5.68 -9.99 -7.33
CA SER A 44 -6.33 -9.46 -6.13
C SER A 44 -7.82 -9.16 -6.35
N TYR A 45 -8.61 -9.24 -5.29
CA TYR A 45 -10.02 -8.91 -5.26
C TYR A 45 -10.36 -8.14 -3.99
N ALA A 46 -11.49 -7.43 -3.96
CA ALA A 46 -11.78 -6.40 -2.97
C ALA A 46 -11.46 -6.76 -1.51
N ILE A 47 -11.76 -7.98 -1.06
CA ILE A 47 -11.49 -8.40 0.33
C ILE A 47 -10.16 -9.13 0.52
N SER A 48 -9.36 -9.34 -0.56
CA SER A 48 -8.06 -10.03 -0.47
C SER A 48 -7.04 -9.27 0.36
N PHE A 49 -7.24 -7.97 0.61
CA PHE A 49 -6.37 -7.18 1.48
C PHE A 49 -6.30 -7.72 2.92
N GLN A 50 -7.32 -8.43 3.38
CA GLN A 50 -7.35 -9.08 4.70
C GLN A 50 -6.52 -10.38 4.74
N TYR A 51 -6.19 -10.95 3.58
CA TYR A 51 -5.34 -12.13 3.51
C TYR A 51 -3.87 -11.72 3.65
N CYS A 52 -3.39 -11.67 4.88
CA CYS A 52 -2.02 -11.28 5.21
C CYS A 52 -1.58 -11.93 6.53
N HIS A 53 -0.29 -11.88 6.80
CA HIS A 53 0.26 -12.35 8.08
C HIS A 53 -0.21 -11.47 9.24
N THR A 54 -0.46 -12.05 10.42
CA THR A 54 -0.97 -11.32 11.61
C THR A 54 -0.14 -10.08 11.95
N ILE A 55 1.19 -10.16 11.85
CA ILE A 55 2.08 -9.01 12.11
C ILE A 55 1.80 -7.89 11.11
N GLU A 56 1.61 -8.22 9.85
CA GLU A 56 1.26 -7.24 8.81
C GLU A 56 -0.12 -6.62 9.06
N ALA A 57 -1.11 -7.43 9.42
CA ALA A 57 -2.44 -6.94 9.78
C ALA A 57 -2.37 -5.91 10.92
N VAL A 58 -1.59 -6.19 11.97
CA VAL A 58 -1.40 -5.25 13.10
C VAL A 58 -0.72 -3.95 12.63
N ILE A 59 0.30 -4.03 11.77
CA ILE A 59 0.97 -2.85 11.21
C ILE A 59 -0.03 -2.00 10.40
N ASN A 60 -0.85 -2.63 9.58
CA ASN A 60 -1.85 -1.96 8.76
C ASN A 60 -2.91 -1.26 9.60
N GLU A 61 -3.43 -1.92 10.64
CA GLU A 61 -4.40 -1.32 11.57
C GLU A 61 -3.83 -0.15 12.36
N ILE A 62 -2.58 -0.25 12.82
CA ILE A 62 -1.88 0.87 13.47
C ILE A 62 -1.76 2.04 12.48
N THR A 63 -1.38 1.79 11.25
CA THR A 63 -1.22 2.82 10.21
C THR A 63 -2.52 3.61 9.98
N VAL A 64 -3.66 2.91 9.90
CA VAL A 64 -4.97 3.55 9.68
C VAL A 64 -5.47 4.27 10.93
N SER A 65 -5.21 3.73 12.12
CA SER A 65 -5.73 4.27 13.39
C SER A 65 -4.87 5.38 13.98
N LEU A 66 -3.57 5.42 13.65
CA LEU A 66 -2.62 6.36 14.25
C LEU A 66 -2.92 7.85 13.98
N PRO A 67 -3.32 8.30 12.77
CA PRO A 67 -3.63 9.71 12.52
C PRO A 67 -4.67 10.31 13.47
N PRO A 68 -5.82 9.67 13.70
CA PRO A 68 -6.78 10.19 14.69
C PRO A 68 -6.25 10.13 16.13
N ILE A 69 -5.51 9.08 16.50
CA ILE A 69 -4.91 8.93 17.85
C ILE A 69 -3.93 10.06 18.14
N LEU A 70 -3.14 10.49 17.16
CA LEU A 70 -2.19 11.59 17.27
C LEU A 70 -2.84 12.99 17.20
N GLY A 71 -4.17 13.08 17.15
CA GLY A 71 -4.90 14.35 17.06
C GLY A 71 -4.83 15.02 15.68
N CYS A 72 -4.37 14.30 14.66
CA CYS A 72 -4.41 14.78 13.27
C CYS A 72 -5.83 14.84 12.70
N LEU A 73 -6.77 14.19 13.37
CA LEU A 73 -8.18 14.14 13.00
C LEU A 73 -9.06 14.31 14.26
N PRO A 74 -10.07 15.20 14.25
CA PRO A 74 -11.07 15.28 15.31
C PRO A 74 -11.78 13.95 15.55
N ASN A 75 -12.08 13.62 16.80
CA ASN A 75 -12.69 12.34 17.18
C ASN A 75 -14.04 12.08 16.48
N GLU A 76 -14.79 13.14 16.19
CA GLU A 76 -16.08 13.05 15.49
C GLU A 76 -15.95 12.55 14.05
N LEU A 77 -14.76 12.72 13.46
CA LEU A 77 -14.46 12.28 12.10
C LEU A 77 -13.77 10.88 12.05
N PHE A 78 -13.49 10.29 13.21
CA PHE A 78 -12.78 8.99 13.27
C PHE A 78 -13.49 7.89 12.48
N TYR A 79 -14.78 7.71 12.72
CA TYR A 79 -15.52 6.64 12.04
C TYR A 79 -15.66 6.91 10.53
N LEU A 80 -15.87 8.17 10.15
CA LEU A 80 -15.90 8.54 8.73
C LEU A 80 -14.57 8.23 8.06
N TRP A 81 -13.47 8.58 8.69
CA TRP A 81 -12.12 8.26 8.23
C TRP A 81 -11.90 6.76 8.11
N TYR A 82 -12.19 6.00 9.16
CA TYR A 82 -11.93 4.56 9.19
C TYR A 82 -12.72 3.83 8.10
N ILE A 83 -14.01 4.11 7.96
CA ILE A 83 -14.84 3.52 6.89
C ILE A 83 -14.30 3.90 5.51
N THR A 84 -13.93 5.17 5.30
CA THR A 84 -13.38 5.63 4.02
C THR A 84 -12.06 4.93 3.72
N ALA A 85 -11.19 4.75 4.70
CA ALA A 85 -9.93 4.03 4.54
C ALA A 85 -10.16 2.56 4.15
N GLN A 86 -11.05 1.84 4.85
CA GLN A 86 -11.36 0.44 4.53
C GLN A 86 -11.97 0.30 3.12
N VAL A 87 -12.89 1.17 2.74
CA VAL A 87 -13.44 1.18 1.38
C VAL A 87 -12.36 1.46 0.34
N SER A 88 -11.46 2.40 0.59
CA SER A 88 -10.35 2.72 -0.32
C SER A 88 -9.43 1.52 -0.53
N VAL A 89 -9.09 0.79 0.53
CA VAL A 89 -8.28 -0.43 0.44
C VAL A 89 -8.96 -1.50 -0.40
N CYS A 90 -10.28 -1.73 -0.20
CA CYS A 90 -11.06 -2.63 -1.04
C CYS A 90 -11.02 -2.23 -2.52
N LEU A 91 -11.15 -0.93 -2.81
CA LEU A 91 -11.12 -0.41 -4.18
C LEU A 91 -9.74 -0.53 -4.83
N CYS A 92 -8.66 -0.40 -4.05
CA CYS A 92 -7.29 -0.59 -4.53
C CYS A 92 -6.99 -2.06 -4.90
N HIS A 93 -7.62 -3.02 -4.22
CA HIS A 93 -7.44 -4.45 -4.49
C HIS A 93 -8.42 -5.01 -5.52
N CYS A 94 -9.49 -4.31 -5.88
CA CYS A 94 -10.50 -4.87 -6.79
C CYS A 94 -10.07 -4.92 -8.26
N GLY A 95 -8.94 -4.30 -8.64
CA GLY A 95 -8.41 -4.29 -10.01
C GLY A 95 -9.19 -3.46 -11.04
N TYR A 96 -10.37 -2.93 -10.68
CA TYR A 96 -11.24 -2.21 -11.61
C TYR A 96 -11.13 -0.69 -11.52
N ILE A 97 -11.10 -0.13 -10.30
CA ILE A 97 -11.17 1.32 -10.06
C ILE A 97 -9.78 1.90 -9.86
N PHE A 98 -9.04 1.39 -8.88
CA PHE A 98 -7.67 1.79 -8.63
C PHE A 98 -6.73 0.61 -8.89
N LYS A 99 -5.97 0.66 -9.98
CA LYS A 99 -5.09 -0.43 -10.40
C LYS A 99 -3.70 -0.40 -9.75
N ASN A 100 -3.44 0.56 -8.88
CA ASN A 100 -2.11 0.77 -8.33
C ASN A 100 -1.65 -0.44 -7.51
N HIS A 101 -2.46 -0.84 -6.53
CA HIS A 101 -2.09 -1.95 -5.68
C HIS A 101 -2.24 -3.33 -6.36
N ASP A 102 -3.17 -3.46 -7.29
CA ASP A 102 -3.27 -4.63 -8.16
C ASP A 102 -2.00 -4.78 -9.03
N ASN A 103 -1.52 -3.69 -9.63
CA ASN A 103 -0.22 -3.68 -10.32
C ASN A 103 0.94 -4.08 -9.38
N HIS A 104 0.87 -3.69 -8.11
CA HIS A 104 1.86 -4.06 -7.12
C HIS A 104 1.90 -5.58 -6.87
N HIS A 105 0.75 -6.24 -6.74
CA HIS A 105 0.67 -7.70 -6.63
C HIS A 105 1.32 -8.41 -7.82
N HIS A 106 1.11 -7.90 -9.04
CA HIS A 106 1.71 -8.47 -10.25
C HIS A 106 3.21 -8.19 -10.38
N TYR A 107 3.67 -6.99 -10.02
CA TYR A 107 5.05 -6.54 -10.30
C TYR A 107 5.94 -6.41 -9.06
N LYS A 108 5.41 -6.45 -7.86
CA LYS A 108 6.07 -6.51 -6.54
C LYS A 108 7.03 -5.37 -6.18
N MET A 109 7.70 -4.74 -7.13
CA MET A 109 8.74 -3.73 -6.90
C MET A 109 8.32 -2.32 -7.30
N CYS A 110 7.02 -2.04 -7.33
CA CYS A 110 6.44 -0.73 -7.62
C CYS A 110 5.07 -0.60 -6.94
N GLU A 111 4.53 0.63 -6.88
CA GLU A 111 3.20 0.93 -6.31
C GLU A 111 3.04 0.44 -4.87
N TYR A 112 3.93 0.90 -3.98
CA TYR A 112 3.90 0.50 -2.57
C TYR A 112 2.87 1.26 -1.72
N GLY A 113 2.38 2.41 -2.22
CA GLY A 113 1.38 3.22 -1.54
C GLY A 113 -0.03 2.69 -1.72
N ILE A 114 -0.95 3.17 -0.92
CA ILE A 114 -2.35 2.75 -0.91
C ILE A 114 -3.34 3.88 -1.15
N SER A 115 -2.92 5.13 -1.12
CA SER A 115 -3.85 6.27 -1.17
C SER A 115 -4.62 6.38 -2.48
N GLY A 116 -4.12 5.80 -3.57
CA GLY A 116 -4.73 5.93 -4.91
C GLY A 116 -4.76 7.36 -5.47
N LEU A 117 -4.32 8.36 -4.69
CA LEU A 117 -4.32 9.75 -5.13
C LEU A 117 -3.33 9.96 -6.26
N PRO A 118 -3.75 10.57 -7.40
CA PRO A 118 -2.83 10.90 -8.47
C PRO A 118 -1.92 12.06 -8.05
N TYR A 119 -0.64 11.97 -8.38
CA TYR A 119 0.37 13.03 -8.23
C TYR A 119 0.77 13.43 -6.80
N ILE A 120 -0.01 13.07 -5.77
CA ILE A 120 0.26 13.45 -4.38
C ILE A 120 0.23 12.17 -3.53
N ASN A 121 1.20 11.29 -3.75
CA ASN A 121 1.43 10.10 -2.95
C ASN A 121 2.92 9.74 -2.94
N MET A 122 3.30 8.85 -2.03
CA MET A 122 4.70 8.45 -1.87
C MET A 122 5.28 7.75 -3.10
N ASP A 123 4.49 6.99 -3.85
CA ASP A 123 4.95 6.35 -5.09
C ASP A 123 5.32 7.37 -6.16
N TYR A 124 4.60 8.47 -6.26
CA TYR A 124 4.93 9.54 -7.18
C TYR A 124 6.19 10.28 -6.74
N LEU A 125 6.26 10.67 -5.46
CA LEU A 125 7.40 11.40 -4.90
C LEU A 125 8.70 10.59 -4.97
N LEU A 126 8.65 9.30 -4.67
CA LEU A 126 9.81 8.41 -4.65
C LEU A 126 10.04 7.64 -5.95
N LYS A 127 9.28 7.98 -7.02
CA LYS A 127 9.40 7.40 -8.37
C LYS A 127 9.26 5.88 -8.40
N THR A 128 8.40 5.35 -7.56
CA THR A 128 8.07 3.91 -7.51
C THR A 128 6.76 3.59 -8.23
N LYS A 129 6.10 4.60 -8.81
CA LYS A 129 4.85 4.45 -9.55
C LYS A 129 5.04 3.70 -10.87
N TYR A 130 4.07 2.86 -11.21
CA TYR A 130 3.98 2.19 -12.50
C TYR A 130 3.27 3.11 -13.52
N ILE A 131 4.05 3.88 -14.31
CA ILE A 131 3.49 4.93 -15.17
C ILE A 131 3.37 4.49 -16.63
N ASN A 132 4.29 3.65 -17.14
CA ASN A 132 4.33 3.27 -18.55
C ASN A 132 5.06 1.93 -18.80
N MET A 133 5.18 1.55 -20.08
CA MET A 133 5.83 0.29 -20.50
C MET A 133 7.31 0.20 -20.10
N ILE A 134 8.02 1.33 -19.99
CA ILE A 134 9.43 1.38 -19.57
C ILE A 134 9.53 1.06 -18.08
N ASP A 135 8.65 1.60 -17.26
CA ASP A 135 8.58 1.29 -15.83
C ASP A 135 8.17 -0.16 -15.59
N LYS A 136 7.26 -0.69 -16.42
CA LYS A 136 6.92 -2.12 -16.43
C LYS A 136 8.16 -3.00 -16.60
N THR A 137 8.97 -2.69 -17.60
CA THR A 137 10.21 -3.42 -17.88
C THR A 137 11.20 -3.32 -16.73
N ARG A 138 11.29 -2.14 -16.11
CA ARG A 138 12.15 -1.89 -14.95
C ARG A 138 11.69 -2.67 -13.70
N CYS A 139 10.41 -2.72 -13.43
CA CYS A 139 9.85 -3.52 -12.34
C CYS A 139 10.11 -5.01 -12.54
N VAL A 140 9.84 -5.54 -13.73
CA VAL A 140 10.09 -6.95 -14.09
C VAL A 140 11.57 -7.29 -14.04
N SER A 141 12.44 -6.46 -14.62
CA SER A 141 13.89 -6.66 -14.65
C SER A 141 14.51 -6.71 -13.23
N LYS A 142 14.03 -5.89 -12.31
CA LYS A 142 14.47 -5.93 -10.92
C LYS A 142 14.04 -7.23 -10.23
N ASN A 143 12.83 -7.71 -10.48
CA ASN A 143 12.35 -8.98 -9.95
C ASN A 143 13.18 -10.17 -10.44
N THR A 144 13.55 -10.16 -11.72
CA THR A 144 14.40 -11.23 -12.31
C THR A 144 15.79 -11.26 -11.65
N LYS A 145 16.39 -10.10 -11.42
CA LYS A 145 17.71 -10.01 -10.76
C LYS A 145 17.68 -10.45 -9.30
N SER A 146 16.61 -10.14 -8.57
CA SER A 146 16.47 -10.58 -7.18
C SER A 146 16.26 -12.09 -7.07
N ASN A 147 15.61 -12.72 -8.05
CA ASN A 147 15.39 -14.17 -8.09
C ASN A 147 16.67 -14.94 -8.48
N VAL A 148 17.57 -14.36 -9.29
CA VAL A 148 18.85 -14.98 -9.68
C VAL A 148 19.86 -15.01 -8.52
N ASN A 149 19.77 -14.07 -7.59
CA ASN A 149 20.62 -14.06 -6.40
C ASN A 149 20.09 -14.94 -5.24
N LEU A 150 19.11 -15.80 -5.50
CA LEU A 150 18.41 -16.62 -4.52
C LEU A 150 18.71 -18.14 -4.62
N ASN A 151 19.59 -18.54 -5.58
CA ASN A 151 20.06 -19.93 -5.74
C ASN A 151 21.44 -20.12 -5.12
#